data_5f9e4eca3d0f3fb1d9a8b9b2613d9ee9
#
_entry.id   5f9e4eca3d0f3fb1d9a8b9b2613d9ee9
#
_cell.length_a   1.000
_cell.length_b   1.000
_cell.length_c   1.000
_cell.angle_alpha   90.00
_cell.angle_beta   90.00
_cell.angle_gamma   90.00
#
_symmetry.space_group_name_H-M   'P 1'
#
loop_
_entity.id
_entity.type
_entity.pdbx_description
1 polymer ?
#
loop_
_entity_poly.entity_id
_entity_poly.type
_entity_poly.pdbx_seq_one_letter_code
_entity_poly.pdbx_strand_id
1 'polypeptide(L)'
;MVGPRALLSVLREVRGGTERRPVAIGGARELAPLLARELRQGGDASAVREGGFTGAAVLVWIGKSDEDALRAASLAHVPIVGVTAGESLPYVLDTDLVTVRPGEGLPVPEVARAIAHAIGERGAGLAARLPVLRDAVVDGLIRSSARKNAVIAAAVWVPGVDMPVLTLNQARLVLRIGQAYGRETDQARLPELIAVVGGGFGLRTVARELLDFVPVAGWAVKGGIAYAGTRALGEAQVRRLRGGASRGAL
;
A
#
# COMPACT_ATOMS: atom_id res chain seq x y z
N MET A 1 5.46 -26.60 -4.89
CA MET A 1 6.39 -25.65 -4.24
C MET A 1 6.70 -24.51 -5.20
N VAL A 2 6.74 -23.28 -4.72
CA VAL A 2 7.15 -22.11 -5.53
C VAL A 2 8.67 -22.18 -5.72
N GLY A 3 9.10 -22.26 -6.98
CA GLY A 3 10.53 -22.38 -7.31
C GLY A 3 11.29 -21.03 -7.18
N PRO A 4 12.63 -21.05 -7.03
CA PRO A 4 13.45 -19.84 -6.89
C PRO A 4 13.28 -18.85 -8.05
N ARG A 5 13.03 -19.33 -9.27
CA ARG A 5 12.78 -18.48 -10.45
C ARG A 5 11.52 -17.63 -10.31
N ALA A 6 10.44 -18.17 -9.72
CA ALA A 6 9.21 -17.45 -9.49
C ALA A 6 9.38 -16.35 -8.42
N LEU A 7 10.17 -16.60 -7.37
CA LEU A 7 10.53 -15.60 -6.38
C LEU A 7 11.39 -14.48 -6.96
N LEU A 8 12.34 -14.82 -7.83
CA LEU A 8 13.16 -13.83 -8.56
C LEU A 8 12.32 -12.95 -9.50
N SER A 9 11.26 -13.51 -10.13
CA SER A 9 10.33 -12.71 -10.94
C SER A 9 9.56 -11.72 -10.09
N VAL A 10 9.11 -12.14 -8.90
CA VAL A 10 8.42 -11.25 -7.94
C VAL A 10 9.35 -10.12 -7.45
N LEU A 11 10.61 -10.43 -7.15
CA LEU A 11 11.60 -9.40 -6.78
C LEU A 11 11.76 -8.35 -7.88
N ARG A 12 11.90 -8.78 -9.15
CA ARG A 12 12.01 -7.87 -10.30
C ARG A 12 10.74 -7.03 -10.50
N GLU A 13 9.58 -7.66 -10.39
CA GLU A 13 8.28 -7.00 -10.48
C GLU A 13 8.13 -5.90 -9.42
N VAL A 14 8.40 -6.22 -8.15
CA VAL A 14 8.30 -5.26 -7.04
C VAL A 14 9.29 -4.11 -7.21
N ARG A 15 10.54 -4.41 -7.63
CA ARG A 15 11.56 -3.40 -7.90
C ARG A 15 11.17 -2.47 -9.06
N GLY A 16 10.64 -3.02 -10.16
CA GLY A 16 10.21 -2.26 -11.34
C GLY A 16 8.92 -1.47 -11.14
N GLY A 17 8.03 -1.96 -10.28
CA GLY A 17 6.73 -1.33 -9.98
C GLY A 17 6.80 -0.24 -8.90
N THR A 18 8.00 0.17 -8.46
CA THR A 18 8.18 1.17 -7.41
C THR A 18 7.92 2.57 -7.91
N GLU A 19 6.99 3.28 -7.28
CA GLU A 19 6.73 4.68 -7.58
C GLU A 19 7.87 5.56 -7.06
N ARG A 20 8.46 6.35 -7.95
CA ARG A 20 9.56 7.28 -7.64
C ARG A 20 9.20 8.74 -7.88
N ARG A 21 8.12 8.98 -8.61
CA ARG A 21 7.65 10.33 -8.92
C ARG A 21 7.15 11.01 -7.63
N PRO A 22 7.25 12.34 -7.55
CA PRO A 22 6.83 13.08 -6.35
C PRO A 22 5.31 13.16 -6.23
N VAL A 23 4.84 13.50 -5.03
CA VAL A 23 3.51 14.05 -4.80
C VAL A 23 3.52 15.49 -5.28
N ALA A 24 2.59 15.87 -6.16
CA ALA A 24 2.34 17.27 -6.51
C ALA A 24 1.23 17.84 -5.61
N ILE A 25 1.37 19.08 -5.18
CA ILE A 25 0.36 19.79 -4.41
C ILE A 25 -0.05 21.04 -5.19
N GLY A 26 -1.33 21.12 -5.54
CA GLY A 26 -1.92 22.24 -6.27
C GLY A 26 -3.11 22.85 -5.53
N GLY A 27 -3.71 23.90 -6.11
CA GLY A 27 -4.88 24.58 -5.56
C GLY A 27 -4.52 25.80 -4.72
N ALA A 28 -5.06 25.92 -3.53
CA ALA A 28 -4.91 27.09 -2.65
C ALA A 28 -3.44 27.39 -2.32
N ARG A 29 -2.94 28.52 -2.83
CA ARG A 29 -1.52 28.92 -2.74
C ARG A 29 -1.02 29.06 -1.29
N GLU A 30 -1.90 29.42 -0.36
CA GLU A 30 -1.54 29.60 1.05
C GLU A 30 -1.45 28.27 1.80
N LEU A 31 -2.27 27.26 1.43
CA LEU A 31 -2.33 25.98 2.10
C LEU A 31 -1.37 24.92 1.52
N ALA A 32 -1.01 25.06 0.24
CA ALA A 32 -0.13 24.12 -0.43
C ALA A 32 1.26 24.00 0.24
N PRO A 33 1.95 25.11 0.61
CA PRO A 33 3.23 25.05 1.31
C PRO A 33 3.11 24.42 2.70
N LEU A 34 2.00 24.64 3.40
CA LEU A 34 1.76 24.06 4.72
C LEU A 34 1.63 22.54 4.63
N LEU A 35 0.80 22.04 3.71
CA LEU A 35 0.68 20.61 3.49
C LEU A 35 2.00 20.00 2.99
N ALA A 36 2.71 20.70 2.10
CA ALA A 36 4.01 20.25 1.62
C ALA A 36 5.01 20.06 2.76
N ARG A 37 5.04 20.99 3.70
CA ARG A 37 5.89 20.90 4.88
C ARG A 37 5.54 19.69 5.75
N GLU A 38 4.26 19.49 6.03
CA GLU A 38 3.81 18.35 6.83
C GLU A 38 4.11 17.00 6.15
N LEU A 39 3.90 16.90 4.83
CA LEU A 39 4.21 15.68 4.09
C LEU A 39 5.71 15.38 4.01
N ARG A 40 6.56 16.41 4.01
CA ARG A 40 8.04 16.27 4.00
C ARG A 40 8.61 15.91 5.36
N GLN A 41 7.83 15.98 6.43
CA GLN A 41 8.33 15.79 7.79
C GLN A 41 9.05 14.45 7.96
N GLY A 42 10.34 14.53 8.32
CA GLY A 42 11.20 13.36 8.50
C GLY A 42 11.54 12.58 7.22
N GLY A 43 11.25 13.16 6.04
CA GLY A 43 11.42 12.49 4.74
C GLY A 43 12.25 13.29 3.73
N ASP A 44 12.25 12.78 2.50
CA ASP A 44 12.93 13.37 1.35
C ASP A 44 12.12 14.55 0.79
N ALA A 45 12.66 15.76 0.91
CA ALA A 45 12.01 16.98 0.42
C ALA A 45 11.69 16.91 -1.08
N SER A 46 12.48 16.20 -1.88
CA SER A 46 12.26 16.07 -3.33
C SER A 46 11.09 15.17 -3.69
N ALA A 47 10.55 14.42 -2.72
CA ALA A 47 9.37 13.56 -2.90
C ALA A 47 8.05 14.34 -2.87
N VAL A 48 8.06 15.63 -2.54
CA VAL A 48 6.89 16.52 -2.58
C VAL A 48 7.22 17.77 -3.37
N ARG A 49 6.35 18.14 -4.30
CA ARG A 49 6.50 19.31 -5.16
C ARG A 49 5.23 20.16 -5.11
N GLU A 50 5.39 21.45 -5.03
CA GLU A 50 4.31 22.42 -5.17
C GLU A 50 4.13 22.83 -6.66
N GLY A 51 2.87 23.03 -7.08
CA GLY A 51 2.54 23.42 -8.44
C GLY A 51 2.09 22.28 -9.34
N GLY A 52 2.46 22.34 -10.61
CA GLY A 52 1.91 21.49 -11.67
C GLY A 52 2.12 19.98 -11.47
N PHE A 53 1.18 19.19 -11.99
CA PHE A 53 1.10 17.73 -11.84
C PHE A 53 2.01 16.93 -12.79
N THR A 54 2.64 17.59 -13.77
CA THR A 54 3.45 16.89 -14.80
C THR A 54 4.55 16.05 -14.16
N GLY A 55 4.54 14.73 -14.44
CA GLY A 55 5.50 13.79 -13.85
C GLY A 55 5.29 13.52 -12.36
N ALA A 56 4.13 13.81 -11.80
CA ALA A 56 3.76 13.45 -10.43
C ALA A 56 3.21 12.02 -10.35
N ALA A 57 3.33 11.41 -9.18
CA ALA A 57 2.69 10.13 -8.84
C ALA A 57 1.21 10.31 -8.52
N VAL A 58 0.88 11.43 -7.89
CA VAL A 58 -0.45 11.85 -7.48
C VAL A 58 -0.48 13.36 -7.37
N LEU A 59 -1.62 13.97 -7.70
CA LEU A 59 -1.90 15.38 -7.45
C LEU A 59 -2.79 15.49 -6.21
N VAL A 60 -2.36 16.22 -5.19
CA VAL A 60 -3.20 16.65 -4.08
C VAL A 60 -3.69 18.05 -4.38
N TRP A 61 -4.98 18.21 -4.60
CA TRP A 61 -5.61 19.48 -4.90
C TRP A 61 -6.31 20.04 -3.65
N ILE A 62 -5.97 21.27 -3.27
CA ILE A 62 -6.50 21.92 -2.06
C ILE A 62 -7.42 23.08 -2.43
N GLY A 63 -8.62 23.06 -1.87
CA GLY A 63 -9.59 24.17 -1.96
C GLY A 63 -10.50 24.06 -3.16
N LYS A 64 -10.86 25.23 -3.74
CA LYS A 64 -11.85 25.32 -4.81
C LYS A 64 -11.43 24.63 -6.09
N SER A 65 -12.43 24.15 -6.84
CA SER A 65 -12.21 23.52 -8.13
C SER A 65 -11.57 24.48 -9.14
N ASP A 66 -10.54 23.97 -9.82
CA ASP A 66 -10.07 24.48 -11.11
C ASP A 66 -10.26 23.35 -12.13
N GLU A 67 -11.35 23.44 -12.89
CA GLU A 67 -11.79 22.35 -13.76
C GLU A 67 -10.76 22.03 -14.83
N ASP A 68 -10.10 23.06 -15.40
CA ASP A 68 -9.10 22.87 -16.44
C ASP A 68 -7.86 22.15 -15.92
N ALA A 69 -7.38 22.53 -14.74
CA ALA A 69 -6.23 21.89 -14.10
C ALA A 69 -6.54 20.43 -13.72
N LEU A 70 -7.71 20.17 -13.12
CA LEU A 70 -8.13 18.82 -12.72
C LEU A 70 -8.39 17.92 -13.93
N ARG A 71 -9.02 18.46 -14.98
CA ARG A 71 -9.22 17.76 -16.26
C ARG A 71 -7.89 17.38 -16.90
N ALA A 72 -6.95 18.31 -16.95
CA ALA A 72 -5.63 18.06 -17.52
C ALA A 72 -4.87 16.97 -16.75
N ALA A 73 -4.94 16.96 -15.42
CA ALA A 73 -4.35 15.91 -14.58
C ALA A 73 -5.02 14.56 -14.83
N SER A 74 -6.35 14.51 -14.92
CA SER A 74 -7.12 13.31 -15.22
C SER A 74 -6.77 12.73 -16.60
N LEU A 75 -6.69 13.57 -17.64
CA LEU A 75 -6.27 13.17 -18.99
C LEU A 75 -4.84 12.66 -19.03
N ALA A 76 -3.96 13.17 -18.16
CA ALA A 76 -2.59 12.69 -18.00
C ALA A 76 -2.51 11.40 -17.13
N HIS A 77 -3.64 10.83 -16.72
CA HIS A 77 -3.73 9.65 -15.85
C HIS A 77 -2.97 9.81 -14.53
N VAL A 78 -2.92 11.03 -14.01
CA VAL A 78 -2.40 11.32 -12.68
C VAL A 78 -3.56 11.23 -11.69
N PRO A 79 -3.54 10.30 -10.71
CA PRO A 79 -4.56 10.23 -9.67
C PRO A 79 -4.68 11.55 -8.92
N ILE A 80 -5.91 11.93 -8.55
CA ILE A 80 -6.18 13.19 -7.87
C ILE A 80 -6.77 12.91 -6.49
N VAL A 81 -6.20 13.52 -5.47
CA VAL A 81 -6.74 13.57 -4.11
C VAL A 81 -7.24 14.98 -3.86
N GLY A 82 -8.50 15.12 -3.50
CA GLY A 82 -9.12 16.41 -3.19
C GLY A 82 -9.08 16.71 -1.69
N VAL A 83 -8.79 17.95 -1.33
CA VAL A 83 -8.82 18.46 0.06
C VAL A 83 -9.69 19.73 0.07
N THR A 84 -10.93 19.62 0.52
CA THR A 84 -11.96 20.67 0.43
C THR A 84 -12.69 20.90 1.75
N ALA A 85 -13.47 21.95 1.85
CA ALA A 85 -14.35 22.20 3.00
C ALA A 85 -15.69 21.43 2.94
N GLY A 86 -15.79 20.40 2.09
CA GLY A 86 -16.99 19.58 1.89
C GLY A 86 -17.57 19.69 0.48
N GLU A 87 -16.91 20.42 -0.41
CA GLU A 87 -17.28 20.54 -1.82
C GLU A 87 -16.77 19.33 -2.60
N SER A 88 -17.56 18.81 -3.54
CA SER A 88 -17.10 17.81 -4.50
C SER A 88 -16.16 18.45 -5.53
N LEU A 89 -15.18 17.68 -5.99
CA LEU A 89 -14.28 18.09 -7.07
C LEU A 89 -14.49 17.21 -8.29
N PRO A 90 -14.53 17.80 -9.50
CA PRO A 90 -14.59 17.01 -10.73
C PRO A 90 -13.33 16.13 -10.87
N TYR A 91 -13.50 14.95 -11.44
CA TYR A 91 -12.43 13.97 -11.66
C TYR A 91 -11.79 13.40 -10.38
N VAL A 92 -12.38 13.63 -9.19
CA VAL A 92 -11.94 13.06 -7.92
C VAL A 92 -12.96 12.05 -7.45
N LEU A 93 -12.50 10.87 -7.04
CA LEU A 93 -13.38 9.87 -6.44
C LEU A 93 -13.73 10.28 -5.01
N ASP A 94 -14.95 9.95 -4.56
CA ASP A 94 -15.39 10.23 -3.17
C ASP A 94 -14.45 9.62 -2.13
N THR A 95 -13.84 8.47 -2.45
CA THR A 95 -12.85 7.80 -1.60
C THR A 95 -11.52 8.55 -1.48
N ASP A 96 -11.25 9.45 -2.40
CA ASP A 96 -10.03 10.25 -2.49
C ASP A 96 -10.30 11.73 -2.16
N LEU A 97 -11.53 12.03 -1.67
CA LEU A 97 -11.92 13.34 -1.20
C LEU A 97 -11.76 13.42 0.33
N VAL A 98 -11.01 14.42 0.78
CA VAL A 98 -10.75 14.69 2.21
C VAL A 98 -11.41 16.00 2.58
N THR A 99 -12.28 15.97 3.59
CA THR A 99 -12.97 17.17 4.08
C THR A 99 -12.18 17.81 5.21
N VAL A 100 -11.89 19.11 5.06
CA VAL A 100 -11.30 19.95 6.12
C VAL A 100 -12.44 20.63 6.88
N ARG A 101 -12.41 20.51 8.20
CA ARG A 101 -13.37 21.21 9.07
C ARG A 101 -12.83 22.59 9.45
N PRO A 102 -13.69 23.63 9.45
CA PRO A 102 -13.28 24.96 9.91
C PRO A 102 -12.76 24.92 11.36
N GLY A 103 -11.60 25.54 11.58
CA GLY A 103 -10.96 25.58 12.89
C GLY A 103 -10.11 24.35 13.24
N GLU A 104 -10.17 23.27 12.47
CA GLU A 104 -9.24 22.15 12.56
C GLU A 104 -8.06 22.40 11.59
N GLY A 105 -6.89 21.93 11.95
CA GLY A 105 -5.70 22.00 11.06
C GLY A 105 -5.89 21.13 9.82
N LEU A 106 -4.86 21.07 8.96
CA LEU A 106 -4.86 20.17 7.81
C LEU A 106 -4.93 18.71 8.28
N PRO A 107 -5.89 17.90 7.78
CA PRO A 107 -6.08 16.52 8.19
C PRO A 107 -5.04 15.59 7.52
N VAL A 108 -3.77 15.74 7.92
CA VAL A 108 -2.63 15.04 7.31
C VAL A 108 -2.79 13.52 7.30
N PRO A 109 -3.29 12.86 8.37
CA PRO A 109 -3.51 11.42 8.34
C PRO A 109 -4.56 10.98 7.31
N GLU A 110 -5.63 11.78 7.10
CA GLU A 110 -6.67 11.55 6.10
C GLU A 110 -6.11 11.73 4.69
N VAL A 111 -5.36 12.79 4.46
CA VAL A 111 -4.66 13.04 3.18
C VAL A 111 -3.68 11.90 2.89
N ALA A 112 -2.92 11.44 3.87
CA ALA A 112 -2.01 10.30 3.71
C ALA A 112 -2.77 9.02 3.31
N ARG A 113 -3.95 8.76 3.88
CA ARG A 113 -4.81 7.62 3.52
C ARG A 113 -5.36 7.74 2.10
N ALA A 114 -5.82 8.91 1.70
CA ALA A 114 -6.30 9.17 0.34
C ALA A 114 -5.17 9.03 -0.69
N ILE A 115 -3.98 9.57 -0.41
CA ILE A 115 -2.79 9.37 -1.25
C ILE A 115 -2.46 7.88 -1.38
N ALA A 116 -2.42 7.14 -0.27
CA ALA A 116 -2.13 5.70 -0.27
C ALA A 116 -3.17 4.91 -1.09
N HIS A 117 -4.45 5.29 -1.01
CA HIS A 117 -5.53 4.70 -1.81
C HIS A 117 -5.34 5.00 -3.30
N ALA A 118 -5.14 6.25 -3.67
CA ALA A 118 -4.99 6.70 -5.05
C ALA A 118 -3.78 6.09 -5.77
N ILE A 119 -2.64 5.93 -5.08
CA ILE A 119 -1.41 5.33 -5.66
C ILE A 119 -1.47 3.80 -5.62
N GLY A 120 -2.17 3.22 -4.65
CA GLY A 120 -2.33 1.78 -4.47
C GLY A 120 -1.00 1.07 -4.18
N GLU A 121 -0.83 -0.11 -4.78
CA GLU A 121 0.29 -1.00 -4.47
C GLU A 121 1.68 -0.46 -4.87
N ARG A 122 1.75 0.56 -5.73
CA ARG A 122 3.00 1.21 -6.14
C ARG A 122 3.53 2.18 -5.08
N GLY A 123 2.71 2.56 -4.11
CA GLY A 123 3.02 3.55 -3.09
C GLY A 123 4.17 3.22 -2.14
N ALA A 124 4.65 1.96 -2.11
CA ALA A 124 5.71 1.53 -1.20
C ALA A 124 7.00 2.36 -1.32
N GLY A 125 7.42 2.69 -2.56
CA GLY A 125 8.61 3.52 -2.78
C GLY A 125 8.44 4.96 -2.29
N LEU A 126 7.23 5.51 -2.44
CA LEU A 126 6.92 6.84 -1.95
C LEU A 126 6.86 6.86 -0.40
N ALA A 127 6.30 5.82 0.22
CA ALA A 127 6.28 5.65 1.67
C ALA A 127 7.68 5.51 2.29
N ALA A 128 8.65 4.96 1.55
CA ALA A 128 10.05 4.93 1.96
C ALA A 128 10.66 6.34 2.05
N ARG A 129 10.28 7.21 1.11
CA ARG A 129 10.77 8.60 1.03
C ARG A 129 9.98 9.56 1.91
N LEU A 130 8.70 9.30 2.16
CA LEU A 130 7.80 10.12 2.97
C LEU A 130 7.24 9.28 4.14
N PRO A 131 7.89 9.30 5.30
CA PRO A 131 7.50 8.51 6.47
C PRO A 131 6.05 8.73 6.92
N VAL A 132 5.52 9.93 6.72
CA VAL A 132 4.12 10.28 7.03
C VAL A 132 3.10 9.42 6.26
N LEU A 133 3.45 8.93 5.08
CA LEU A 133 2.59 8.05 4.26
C LEU A 133 2.71 6.57 4.64
N ARG A 134 3.73 6.19 5.42
CA ARG A 134 4.11 4.79 5.62
C ARG A 134 3.01 3.93 6.19
N ASP A 135 2.40 4.37 7.27
CA ASP A 135 1.37 3.59 7.94
C ASP A 135 0.13 3.42 7.06
N ALA A 136 -0.29 4.47 6.35
CA ALA A 136 -1.42 4.42 5.44
C ALA A 136 -1.17 3.50 4.24
N VAL A 137 0.02 3.58 3.63
CA VAL A 137 0.41 2.74 2.49
C VAL A 137 0.51 1.27 2.92
N VAL A 138 1.16 0.99 4.04
CA VAL A 138 1.34 -0.39 4.53
C VAL A 138 0.00 -1.02 4.90
N ASP A 139 -0.89 -0.30 5.54
CA ASP A 139 -2.25 -0.77 5.85
C ASP A 139 -3.06 -1.04 4.57
N GLY A 140 -2.94 -0.16 3.57
CA GLY A 140 -3.52 -0.37 2.23
C GLY A 140 -2.99 -1.63 1.54
N LEU A 141 -1.68 -1.87 1.58
CA LEU A 141 -1.03 -3.07 1.03
C LEU A 141 -1.52 -4.35 1.70
N ILE A 142 -1.61 -4.34 3.04
CA ILE A 142 -2.09 -5.50 3.82
C ILE A 142 -3.55 -5.79 3.47
N ARG A 143 -4.42 -4.78 3.48
CA ARG A 143 -5.85 -4.96 3.17
C ARG A 143 -6.08 -5.44 1.73
N SER A 144 -5.41 -4.83 0.75
CA SER A 144 -5.51 -5.23 -0.65
C SER A 144 -5.06 -6.67 -0.87
N SER A 145 -3.88 -7.04 -0.32
CA SER A 145 -3.34 -8.40 -0.44
C SER A 145 -4.22 -9.44 0.27
N ALA A 146 -4.75 -9.11 1.45
CA ALA A 146 -5.64 -9.99 2.19
C ALA A 146 -6.95 -10.25 1.43
N ARG A 147 -7.56 -9.20 0.84
CA ARG A 147 -8.76 -9.34 0.00
C ARG A 147 -8.50 -10.17 -1.24
N LYS A 148 -7.39 -9.91 -1.97
CA LYS A 148 -7.01 -10.69 -3.15
C LYS A 148 -6.84 -12.17 -2.82
N ASN A 149 -6.13 -12.48 -1.73
CA ASN A 149 -5.92 -13.85 -1.30
C ASN A 149 -7.21 -14.52 -0.84
N ALA A 150 -8.12 -13.80 -0.19
CA ALA A 150 -9.43 -14.30 0.18
C ALA A 150 -10.26 -14.71 -1.04
N VAL A 151 -10.31 -13.84 -2.06
CA VAL A 151 -11.03 -14.11 -3.32
C VAL A 151 -10.43 -15.32 -4.05
N ILE A 152 -9.09 -15.38 -4.16
CA ILE A 152 -8.39 -16.50 -4.81
C ILE A 152 -8.70 -17.82 -4.08
N ALA A 153 -8.57 -17.83 -2.75
CA ALA A 153 -8.84 -19.03 -1.95
C ALA A 153 -10.30 -19.48 -2.01
N ALA A 154 -11.24 -18.53 -2.09
CA ALA A 154 -12.67 -18.85 -2.24
C ALA A 154 -13.02 -19.36 -3.64
N ALA A 155 -12.38 -18.83 -4.67
CA ALA A 155 -12.68 -19.17 -6.09
C ALA A 155 -12.08 -20.50 -6.53
N VAL A 156 -10.99 -20.97 -5.91
CA VAL A 156 -10.32 -22.21 -6.32
C VAL A 156 -10.96 -23.43 -5.65
N TRP A 157 -11.61 -24.24 -6.47
CA TRP A 157 -12.32 -25.45 -6.05
C TRP A 157 -11.37 -26.63 -5.75
N VAL A 158 -10.23 -26.70 -6.48
CA VAL A 158 -9.28 -27.82 -6.37
C VAL A 158 -8.27 -27.55 -5.26
N PRO A 159 -8.22 -28.40 -4.20
CA PRO A 159 -7.27 -28.22 -3.11
C PRO A 159 -5.81 -28.21 -3.58
N GLY A 160 -5.05 -27.18 -3.18
CA GLY A 160 -3.61 -27.08 -3.42
C GLY A 160 -3.19 -26.35 -4.72
N VAL A 161 -4.11 -26.14 -5.67
CA VAL A 161 -3.80 -25.38 -6.92
C VAL A 161 -3.63 -23.88 -6.65
N ASP A 162 -4.28 -23.34 -5.64
CA ASP A 162 -4.19 -21.96 -5.18
C ASP A 162 -2.87 -21.64 -4.45
N MET A 163 -2.21 -22.66 -3.89
CA MET A 163 -1.03 -22.50 -3.04
C MET A 163 0.12 -21.70 -3.67
N PRO A 164 0.55 -21.94 -4.92
CA PRO A 164 1.62 -21.16 -5.53
C PRO A 164 1.26 -19.68 -5.67
N VAL A 165 0.01 -19.38 -6.06
CA VAL A 165 -0.45 -18.00 -6.26
C VAL A 165 -0.53 -17.24 -4.93
N LEU A 166 -1.12 -17.85 -3.91
CA LEU A 166 -1.19 -17.27 -2.56
C LEU A 166 0.20 -17.01 -1.98
N THR A 167 1.12 -17.96 -2.17
CA THR A 167 2.51 -17.82 -1.70
C THR A 167 3.23 -16.67 -2.40
N LEU A 168 3.08 -16.52 -3.72
CA LEU A 168 3.67 -15.41 -4.46
C LEU A 168 3.09 -14.06 -4.05
N ASN A 169 1.77 -13.98 -3.83
CA ASN A 169 1.13 -12.76 -3.34
C ASN A 169 1.62 -12.37 -1.94
N GLN A 170 1.84 -13.34 -1.06
CA GLN A 170 2.43 -13.09 0.25
C GLN A 170 3.88 -12.62 0.18
N ALA A 171 4.67 -13.21 -0.72
CA ALA A 171 6.04 -12.75 -0.97
C ALA A 171 6.04 -11.29 -1.48
N ARG A 172 5.14 -10.95 -2.41
CA ARG A 172 4.97 -9.55 -2.87
C ARG A 172 4.63 -8.61 -1.71
N LEU A 173 3.68 -8.99 -0.86
CA LEU A 173 3.29 -8.19 0.30
C LEU A 173 4.48 -7.92 1.22
N VAL A 174 5.23 -8.95 1.61
CA VAL A 174 6.40 -8.84 2.50
C VAL A 174 7.46 -7.91 1.89
N LEU A 175 7.75 -8.06 0.60
CA LEU A 175 8.70 -7.21 -0.13
C LEU A 175 8.25 -5.75 -0.17
N ARG A 176 6.99 -5.48 -0.52
CA ARG A 176 6.44 -4.12 -0.57
C ARG A 176 6.41 -3.45 0.81
N ILE A 177 6.08 -4.19 1.87
CA ILE A 177 6.18 -3.67 3.23
C ILE A 177 7.64 -3.34 3.55
N GLY A 178 8.59 -4.24 3.24
CA GLY A 178 10.01 -3.98 3.41
C GLY A 178 10.46 -2.71 2.68
N GLN A 179 10.02 -2.53 1.44
CA GLN A 179 10.30 -1.36 0.62
C GLN A 179 9.73 -0.07 1.23
N ALA A 180 8.50 -0.08 1.77
CA ALA A 180 7.90 1.06 2.44
C ALA A 180 8.69 1.50 3.69
N TYR A 181 9.45 0.58 4.30
CA TYR A 181 10.39 0.85 5.38
C TYR A 181 11.82 1.17 4.90
N GLY A 182 12.01 1.45 3.60
CA GLY A 182 13.32 1.79 3.03
C GLY A 182 14.29 0.60 2.91
N ARG A 183 13.80 -0.64 3.06
CA ARG A 183 14.65 -1.82 2.89
C ARG A 183 14.84 -2.11 1.40
N GLU A 184 16.09 -2.26 0.99
CA GLU A 184 16.39 -2.64 -0.38
C GLU A 184 15.83 -4.03 -0.70
N THR A 185 15.25 -4.13 -1.92
CA THR A 185 14.73 -5.38 -2.45
C THR A 185 15.87 -6.09 -3.18
N ASP A 186 16.77 -6.76 -2.40
CA ASP A 186 17.93 -7.45 -2.93
C ASP A 186 17.77 -8.97 -2.90
N GLN A 187 18.49 -9.65 -3.82
CA GLN A 187 18.53 -11.11 -3.90
C GLN A 187 19.14 -11.76 -2.65
N ALA A 188 20.02 -11.05 -1.94
CA ALA A 188 20.58 -11.50 -0.66
C ALA A 188 19.51 -11.78 0.42
N ARG A 189 18.27 -11.26 0.24
CA ARG A 189 17.16 -11.49 1.17
C ARG A 189 16.22 -12.64 0.80
N LEU A 190 16.52 -13.34 -0.31
CA LEU A 190 15.75 -14.53 -0.70
C LEU A 190 15.62 -15.57 0.43
N PRO A 191 16.69 -15.91 1.19
CA PRO A 191 16.55 -16.87 2.30
C PRO A 191 15.62 -16.36 3.41
N GLU A 192 15.67 -15.08 3.71
CA GLU A 192 14.78 -14.43 4.69
C GLU A 192 13.32 -14.45 4.24
N LEU A 193 13.08 -14.16 2.96
CA LEU A 193 11.75 -14.26 2.36
C LEU A 193 11.20 -15.68 2.39
N ILE A 194 12.03 -16.67 2.06
CA ILE A 194 11.67 -18.08 2.11
C ILE A 194 11.31 -18.47 3.53
N ALA A 195 12.07 -18.04 4.54
CA ALA A 195 11.81 -18.33 5.95
C ALA A 195 10.50 -17.66 6.43
N VAL A 196 10.23 -16.41 6.06
CA VAL A 196 9.00 -15.68 6.44
C VAL A 196 7.77 -16.28 5.77
N VAL A 197 7.85 -16.57 4.48
CA VAL A 197 6.78 -17.20 3.70
C VAL A 197 6.60 -18.67 4.10
N GLY A 198 7.70 -19.37 4.36
CA GLY A 198 7.70 -20.77 4.80
C GLY A 198 7.14 -20.96 6.22
N GLY A 199 7.41 -20.02 7.14
CA GLY A 199 6.83 -20.03 8.48
C GLY A 199 5.29 -19.88 8.47
N GLY A 200 4.73 -19.18 7.47
CA GLY A 200 3.28 -19.14 7.22
C GLY A 200 2.70 -20.47 6.75
N PHE A 201 3.53 -21.39 6.24
CA PHE A 201 3.09 -22.74 5.83
C PHE A 201 2.71 -23.61 7.02
N GLY A 202 3.40 -23.50 8.16
CA GLY A 202 3.08 -24.26 9.38
C GLY A 202 1.69 -23.93 9.94
N LEU A 203 1.32 -22.64 9.96
CA LEU A 203 -0.02 -22.20 10.37
C LEU A 203 -1.12 -22.71 9.43
N ARG A 204 -0.81 -22.90 8.14
CA ARG A 204 -1.77 -23.43 7.15
C ARG A 204 -2.02 -24.92 7.28
N THR A 205 -1.03 -25.70 7.71
CA THR A 205 -1.21 -27.13 7.97
C THR A 205 -2.21 -27.35 9.09
N VAL A 206 -2.09 -26.58 10.17
CA VAL A 206 -3.05 -26.59 11.29
C VAL A 206 -4.45 -26.11 10.85
N ALA A 207 -4.52 -25.05 10.03
CA ALA A 207 -5.79 -24.57 9.50
C ALA A 207 -6.47 -25.59 8.55
N ARG A 208 -5.69 -26.42 7.86
CA ARG A 208 -6.20 -27.46 6.96
C ARG A 208 -6.86 -28.61 7.73
N GLU A 209 -6.27 -29.05 8.82
CA GLU A 209 -6.86 -30.07 9.71
C GLU A 209 -8.17 -29.60 10.33
N LEU A 210 -8.31 -28.29 10.62
CA LEU A 210 -9.56 -27.71 11.11
C LEU A 210 -10.65 -27.61 10.03
N LEU A 211 -10.28 -27.53 8.75
CA LEU A 211 -11.21 -27.41 7.61
C LEU A 211 -11.83 -28.73 7.18
N ASP A 212 -11.19 -29.86 7.45
CA ASP A 212 -11.71 -31.17 7.12
C ASP A 212 -12.98 -31.53 7.96
N PHE A 213 -13.25 -30.76 9.03
CA PHE A 213 -14.43 -30.92 9.88
C PHE A 213 -15.67 -30.09 9.47
N VAL A 214 -15.59 -29.20 8.41
CA VAL A 214 -16.70 -28.32 8.01
C VAL A 214 -17.06 -28.46 6.55
N PRO A 215 -17.94 -29.41 6.16
CA PRO A 215 -18.20 -29.69 4.74
C PRO A 215 -19.04 -28.66 3.99
N VAL A 216 -19.87 -27.84 4.65
CA VAL A 216 -20.94 -27.07 3.98
C VAL A 216 -20.60 -25.57 3.77
N ALA A 217 -19.64 -24.98 4.50
CA ALA A 217 -19.26 -23.58 4.40
C ALA A 217 -17.85 -23.35 3.78
N GLY A 218 -17.36 -24.33 3.03
CA GLY A 218 -15.94 -24.46 2.66
C GLY A 218 -15.32 -23.26 1.94
N TRP A 219 -16.03 -22.58 1.04
CA TRP A 219 -15.51 -21.44 0.28
C TRP A 219 -15.36 -20.17 1.15
N ALA A 220 -16.36 -19.86 1.98
CA ALA A 220 -16.32 -18.70 2.85
C ALA A 220 -15.26 -18.84 3.96
N VAL A 221 -15.15 -20.04 4.53
CA VAL A 221 -14.14 -20.35 5.55
C VAL A 221 -12.74 -20.30 4.94
N LYS A 222 -12.51 -20.86 3.75
CA LYS A 222 -11.23 -20.78 3.03
C LYS A 222 -10.83 -19.32 2.77
N GLY A 223 -11.75 -18.51 2.26
CA GLY A 223 -11.55 -17.08 2.03
C GLY A 223 -11.21 -16.34 3.34
N GLY A 224 -11.96 -16.58 4.40
CA GLY A 224 -11.72 -16.00 5.73
C GLY A 224 -10.34 -16.34 6.31
N ILE A 225 -9.92 -17.60 6.22
CA ILE A 225 -8.60 -18.05 6.68
C ILE A 225 -7.48 -17.42 5.85
N ALA A 226 -7.63 -17.36 4.51
CA ALA A 226 -6.64 -16.72 3.63
C ALA A 226 -6.53 -15.23 3.92
N TYR A 227 -7.66 -14.56 4.19
CA TYR A 227 -7.69 -13.15 4.60
C TYR A 227 -6.95 -12.95 5.92
N ALA A 228 -7.35 -13.66 6.97
CA ALA A 228 -6.77 -13.53 8.31
C ALA A 228 -5.28 -13.88 8.33
N GLY A 229 -4.88 -14.95 7.65
CA GLY A 229 -3.48 -15.37 7.55
C GLY A 229 -2.61 -14.36 6.81
N THR A 230 -3.11 -13.78 5.72
CA THR A 230 -2.38 -12.74 4.98
C THR A 230 -2.25 -11.45 5.79
N ARG A 231 -3.31 -11.06 6.51
CA ARG A 231 -3.29 -9.91 7.41
C ARG A 231 -2.30 -10.11 8.56
N ALA A 232 -2.35 -11.25 9.23
CA ALA A 232 -1.44 -11.58 10.33
C ALA A 232 0.04 -11.58 9.88
N LEU A 233 0.33 -12.10 8.68
CA LEU A 233 1.67 -12.06 8.08
C LEU A 233 2.14 -10.62 7.86
N GLY A 234 1.30 -9.76 7.29
CA GLY A 234 1.62 -8.35 7.06
C GLY A 234 1.90 -7.60 8.37
N GLU A 235 1.03 -7.77 9.37
CA GLU A 235 1.19 -7.17 10.69
C GLU A 235 2.45 -7.68 11.43
N ALA A 236 2.77 -8.97 11.31
CA ALA A 236 4.00 -9.53 11.87
C ALA A 236 5.24 -8.93 11.22
N GLN A 237 5.23 -8.72 9.89
CA GLN A 237 6.31 -8.07 9.18
C GLN A 237 6.50 -6.61 9.64
N VAL A 238 5.42 -5.87 9.84
CA VAL A 238 5.46 -4.50 10.37
C VAL A 238 6.09 -4.47 11.77
N ARG A 239 5.64 -5.35 12.68
CA ARG A 239 6.21 -5.43 14.03
C ARG A 239 7.71 -5.73 13.99
N ARG A 240 8.14 -6.65 13.14
CA ARG A 240 9.56 -7.00 12.96
C ARG A 240 10.39 -5.82 12.50
N LEU A 241 9.88 -5.05 11.52
CA LEU A 241 10.60 -3.89 10.97
C LEU A 241 10.66 -2.72 11.96
N ARG A 242 9.59 -2.48 12.72
CA ARG A 242 9.58 -1.47 13.78
C ARG A 242 10.52 -1.85 14.94
N GLY A 243 10.51 -3.12 15.38
CA GLY A 243 11.39 -3.60 16.44
C GLY A 243 12.87 -3.68 16.05
N GLY A 244 13.18 -3.86 14.74
CA GLY A 244 14.56 -3.82 14.24
C GLY A 244 15.13 -2.40 14.16
N ALA A 245 14.30 -1.39 13.94
CA ALA A 245 14.71 0.01 13.90
C ALA A 245 15.14 0.51 15.30
N SER A 246 14.48 0.06 16.36
CA SER A 246 14.82 0.44 17.74
C SER A 246 16.12 -0.20 18.26
N ARG A 247 16.57 -1.32 17.68
CA ARG A 247 17.84 -1.99 18.08
C ARG A 247 19.08 -1.45 17.36
N GLY A 248 18.91 -0.71 16.27
CA GLY A 248 20.02 -0.10 15.53
C GLY A 248 20.30 1.36 15.92
N ALA A 249 19.54 1.89 16.88
CA ALA A 249 19.67 3.27 17.38
C ALA A 249 20.36 3.37 18.77
N LEU A 250 20.89 2.25 19.27
CA LEU A 250 21.76 2.15 20.45
C LEU A 250 23.18 1.81 20.02
#